data_aa78d357a7bf598acec2cecf4cb381e4
#
_entry.id   aa78d357a7bf598acec2cecf4cb381e4
#
_cell.length_a   1.000
_cell.length_b   1.000
_cell.length_c   1.000
_cell.angle_alpha   90.00
_cell.angle_beta   90.00
_cell.angle_gamma   90.00
#
_symmetry.space_group_name_H-M   'P 1'
#
loop_
_entity.id
_entity.type
_entity.pdbx_description
1 polymer ?
#
loop_
_entity_poly.entity_id
_entity_poly.type
_entity_poly.pdbx_seq_one_letter_code
_entity_poly.pdbx_strand_id
1 'polypeptide(L)'
;MLEVKNIRKIYNPGTVQEKCLFDDFSLSIPDGQFVSVVGSNGSGKTSLLNLICGSIQPDGGQILMQGRDIRKDSEHVRARKIGRVYQNPAMGTCAQMTILENLSLADFKGKPAGLHRGTDRRRIDAYREMLRPLGLGLEDMLSSKVGTLSGGQRQALALLMSTMTPISFLILDEHTAALDPITADIIMELTGRVVREKQLTAIMVTHNLRYAVEYGDRILMMHQGHAVLDKAGEEKQAVRIEDLLTIFNEISIECGN
;
A
#
# COMPACT_ATOMS: atom_id res chain seq x y z
N MET A 1 9.66 -7.88 9.46
CA MET A 1 10.49 -6.68 9.40
C MET A 1 10.89 -6.39 7.96
N LEU A 2 10.69 -5.17 7.50
CA LEU A 2 11.17 -4.64 6.22
C LEU A 2 12.29 -3.62 6.51
N GLU A 3 13.41 -3.73 5.83
CA GLU A 3 14.53 -2.78 5.94
C GLU A 3 14.96 -2.33 4.55
N VAL A 4 15.01 -1.02 4.38
CA VAL A 4 15.57 -0.33 3.23
C VAL A 4 16.87 0.30 3.73
N LYS A 5 18.04 -0.09 3.15
CA LYS A 5 19.36 0.33 3.66
C LYS A 5 20.16 1.02 2.57
N ASN A 6 20.53 2.26 2.83
CA ASN A 6 21.43 3.07 2.01
C ASN A 6 21.01 3.08 0.53
N ILE A 7 19.69 3.21 0.29
CA ILE A 7 19.15 3.17 -1.08
C ILE A 7 19.60 4.41 -1.85
N ARG A 8 20.13 4.14 -3.03
CA ARG A 8 20.40 5.13 -4.05
C ARG A 8 19.49 4.88 -5.26
N LYS A 9 18.85 5.96 -5.75
CA LYS A 9 18.04 5.89 -6.97
C LYS A 9 18.18 7.15 -7.80
N ILE A 10 18.67 6.97 -9.02
CA ILE A 10 18.86 8.02 -10.02
C ILE A 10 17.88 7.76 -11.16
N TYR A 11 17.15 8.79 -11.56
CA TYR A 11 16.31 8.79 -12.76
C TYR A 11 17.02 9.49 -13.90
N ASN A 12 16.86 8.98 -15.13
CA ASN A 12 17.43 9.50 -16.35
C ASN A 12 18.96 9.74 -16.28
N PRO A 13 19.78 8.74 -15.83
CA PRO A 13 21.20 8.93 -15.64
C PRO A 13 21.88 9.32 -16.94
N GLY A 14 22.84 10.28 -16.87
CA GLY A 14 23.60 10.78 -18.00
C GLY A 14 22.81 11.70 -18.95
N THR A 15 21.63 12.15 -18.58
CA THR A 15 20.85 13.12 -19.37
C THR A 15 20.72 14.47 -18.65
N VAL A 16 20.25 15.49 -19.35
CA VAL A 16 19.96 16.83 -18.79
C VAL A 16 18.87 16.76 -17.69
N GLN A 17 18.06 15.69 -17.72
CA GLN A 17 16.99 15.46 -16.75
C GLN A 17 17.39 14.46 -15.66
N GLU A 18 18.69 14.25 -15.46
CA GLU A 18 19.18 13.39 -14.39
C GLU A 18 18.71 13.94 -13.03
N LYS A 19 18.12 13.06 -12.23
CA LYS A 19 17.66 13.37 -10.88
C LYS A 19 18.04 12.25 -9.93
N CYS A 20 18.92 12.51 -8.99
CA CYS A 20 19.11 11.64 -7.83
C CYS A 20 17.93 11.86 -6.89
N LEU A 21 17.04 10.88 -6.80
CA LEU A 21 15.88 10.95 -5.91
C LEU A 21 16.21 10.46 -4.51
N PHE A 22 16.88 9.33 -4.40
CA PHE A 22 17.38 8.80 -3.13
C PHE A 22 18.90 8.77 -3.17
N ASP A 23 19.52 9.35 -2.15
CA ASP A 23 20.94 9.27 -1.91
C ASP A 23 21.12 8.89 -0.43
N ASP A 24 21.51 7.64 -0.20
CA ASP A 24 21.66 7.05 1.14
C ASP A 24 20.38 6.97 1.99
N PHE A 25 19.21 6.77 1.34
CA PHE A 25 17.96 6.66 2.07
C PHE A 25 17.85 5.33 2.82
N SER A 26 17.50 5.40 4.11
CA SER A 26 17.29 4.22 4.95
C SER A 26 15.98 4.31 5.71
N LEU A 27 15.26 3.18 5.81
CA LEU A 27 14.00 3.05 6.55
C LEU A 27 13.86 1.62 7.06
N SER A 28 13.52 1.47 8.33
CA SER A 28 13.23 0.18 8.95
C SER A 28 11.79 0.17 9.46
N ILE A 29 11.04 -0.87 9.11
CA ILE A 29 9.65 -1.08 9.56
C ILE A 29 9.60 -2.44 10.28
N PRO A 30 9.51 -2.45 11.62
CA PRO A 30 9.32 -3.65 12.41
C PRO A 30 8.07 -4.44 12.04
N ASP A 31 8.05 -5.74 12.33
CA ASP A 31 6.86 -6.56 12.14
C ASP A 31 5.68 -6.02 12.97
N GLY A 32 4.50 -6.00 12.36
CA GLY A 32 3.27 -5.50 12.96
C GLY A 32 3.14 -3.98 13.01
N GLN A 33 4.17 -3.20 12.61
CA GLN A 33 4.07 -1.73 12.59
C GLN A 33 3.29 -1.25 11.36
N PHE A 34 2.38 -0.29 11.59
CA PHE A 34 1.67 0.42 10.53
C PHE A 34 2.23 1.84 10.39
N VAL A 35 2.90 2.11 9.28
CA VAL A 35 3.54 3.41 8.99
C VAL A 35 2.68 4.23 8.03
N SER A 36 2.31 5.45 8.41
CA SER A 36 1.70 6.44 7.54
C SER A 36 2.78 7.34 6.93
N VAL A 37 2.79 7.48 5.60
CA VAL A 37 3.77 8.29 4.86
C VAL A 37 3.07 9.45 4.18
N VAL A 38 3.51 10.65 4.48
CA VAL A 38 3.04 11.90 3.87
C VAL A 38 4.21 12.63 3.20
N GLY A 39 3.93 13.64 2.41
CA GLY A 39 4.95 14.46 1.74
C GLY A 39 4.42 15.07 0.44
N SER A 40 5.11 16.08 -0.06
CA SER A 40 4.78 16.77 -1.31
C SER A 40 4.87 15.86 -2.53
N ASN A 41 4.31 16.31 -3.66
CA ASN A 41 4.49 15.62 -4.93
C ASN A 41 5.99 15.60 -5.31
N GLY A 42 6.44 14.46 -5.82
CA GLY A 42 7.85 14.28 -6.17
C GLY A 42 8.81 14.03 -4.97
N SER A 43 8.30 13.91 -3.73
CA SER A 43 9.12 13.61 -2.55
C SER A 43 9.70 12.20 -2.51
N GLY A 44 9.23 11.28 -3.38
CA GLY A 44 9.74 9.91 -3.46
C GLY A 44 8.82 8.82 -2.92
N LYS A 45 7.63 9.15 -2.38
CA LYS A 45 6.71 8.17 -1.78
C LYS A 45 6.39 6.98 -2.69
N THR A 46 5.87 7.27 -3.89
CA THR A 46 5.55 6.22 -4.87
C THR A 46 6.79 5.46 -5.35
N SER A 47 7.94 6.16 -5.47
CA SER A 47 9.21 5.52 -5.82
C SER A 47 9.67 4.55 -4.74
N LEU A 48 9.51 4.90 -3.45
CA LEU A 48 9.79 4.01 -2.33
C LEU A 48 8.91 2.76 -2.38
N LEU A 49 7.60 2.92 -2.60
CA LEU A 49 6.69 1.77 -2.76
C LEU A 49 7.08 0.89 -3.94
N ASN A 50 7.44 1.47 -5.07
CA ASN A 50 7.85 0.74 -6.28
C ASN A 50 9.19 0.01 -6.09
N LEU A 51 10.14 0.58 -5.34
CA LEU A 51 11.38 -0.10 -4.94
C LEU A 51 11.09 -1.32 -4.06
N ILE A 52 10.19 -1.20 -3.08
CA ILE A 52 9.77 -2.31 -2.21
C ILE A 52 9.06 -3.40 -3.01
N CYS A 53 8.14 -3.03 -3.91
CA CYS A 53 7.43 -3.97 -4.78
C CYS A 53 8.33 -4.63 -5.83
N GLY A 54 9.44 -3.98 -6.23
CA GLY A 54 10.33 -4.45 -7.29
C GLY A 54 9.92 -4.04 -8.69
N SER A 55 8.94 -3.13 -8.82
CA SER A 55 8.56 -2.51 -10.10
C SER A 55 9.67 -1.62 -10.65
N ILE A 56 10.52 -1.07 -9.78
CA ILE A 56 11.78 -0.41 -10.12
C ILE A 56 12.92 -1.01 -9.29
N GLN A 57 14.14 -0.92 -9.81
CA GLN A 57 15.33 -1.40 -9.13
C GLN A 57 16.12 -0.22 -8.53
N PRO A 58 16.71 -0.36 -7.33
CA PRO A 58 17.64 0.62 -6.81
C PRO A 58 18.98 0.57 -7.56
N ASP A 59 19.68 1.69 -7.64
CA ASP A 59 21.02 1.77 -8.22
C ASP A 59 22.12 1.44 -7.19
N GLY A 60 21.77 1.49 -5.89
CA GLY A 60 22.61 1.09 -4.77
C GLY A 60 21.80 0.76 -3.52
N GLY A 61 22.47 0.24 -2.49
CA GLY A 61 21.83 -0.12 -1.23
C GLY A 61 21.24 -1.52 -1.19
N GLN A 62 20.37 -1.79 -0.20
CA GLN A 62 19.74 -3.10 0.02
C GLN A 62 18.27 -2.96 0.42
N ILE A 63 17.46 -3.96 0.06
CA ILE A 63 16.07 -4.09 0.52
C ILE A 63 15.94 -5.49 1.12
N LEU A 64 15.76 -5.54 2.45
CA LEU A 64 15.66 -6.79 3.19
C LEU A 64 14.22 -6.99 3.67
N MET A 65 13.67 -8.16 3.44
CA MET A 65 12.40 -8.60 4.00
C MET A 65 12.64 -9.84 4.85
N GLN A 66 12.34 -9.75 6.15
CA GLN A 66 12.63 -10.81 7.12
C GLN A 66 14.11 -11.26 7.06
N GLY A 67 15.03 -10.29 6.97
CA GLY A 67 16.48 -10.50 6.89
C GLY A 67 17.01 -10.98 5.54
N ARG A 68 16.14 -11.31 4.57
CA ARG A 68 16.55 -11.74 3.23
C ARG A 68 16.56 -10.57 2.25
N ASP A 69 17.62 -10.42 1.50
CA ASP A 69 17.70 -9.42 0.41
C ASP A 69 16.80 -9.82 -0.76
N ILE A 70 15.84 -8.94 -1.07
CA ILE A 70 14.84 -9.16 -2.12
C ILE A 70 15.11 -8.35 -3.40
N ARG A 71 16.22 -7.61 -3.50
CA ARG A 71 16.49 -6.76 -4.68
C ARG A 71 16.49 -7.53 -5.99
N LYS A 72 17.00 -8.77 -5.99
CA LYS A 72 17.04 -9.63 -7.19
C LYS A 72 15.71 -10.34 -7.47
N ASP A 73 14.76 -10.32 -6.53
CA ASP A 73 13.45 -10.92 -6.73
C ASP A 73 12.64 -10.04 -7.69
N SER A 74 12.03 -10.65 -8.69
CA SER A 74 11.09 -9.96 -9.57
C SER A 74 9.83 -9.53 -8.82
N GLU A 75 9.11 -8.53 -9.35
CA GLU A 75 7.83 -8.06 -8.80
C GLU A 75 6.86 -9.22 -8.52
N HIS A 76 6.75 -10.17 -9.47
CA HIS A 76 5.93 -11.36 -9.33
C HIS A 76 6.32 -12.23 -8.10
N VAL A 77 7.62 -12.39 -7.82
CA VAL A 77 8.09 -13.14 -6.66
C VAL A 77 7.76 -12.40 -5.36
N ARG A 78 8.02 -11.09 -5.32
CA ARG A 78 7.70 -10.24 -4.16
C ARG A 78 6.21 -10.17 -3.90
N ALA A 79 5.38 -10.13 -4.95
CA ALA A 79 3.92 -10.10 -4.85
C ALA A 79 3.34 -11.30 -4.09
N ARG A 80 4.07 -12.42 -3.96
CA ARG A 80 3.64 -13.56 -3.12
C ARG A 80 3.58 -13.22 -1.63
N LYS A 81 4.38 -12.25 -1.18
CA LYS A 81 4.51 -11.85 0.22
C LYS A 81 4.10 -10.42 0.49
N ILE A 82 3.96 -9.60 -0.55
CA ILE A 82 3.54 -8.20 -0.48
C ILE A 82 2.14 -8.09 -1.06
N GLY A 83 1.21 -7.58 -0.27
CA GLY A 83 -0.08 -7.09 -0.75
C GLY A 83 0.04 -5.64 -1.17
N ARG A 84 -0.60 -5.23 -2.26
CA ARG A 84 -0.68 -3.82 -2.66
C ARG A 84 -2.11 -3.44 -3.01
N VAL A 85 -2.57 -2.36 -2.40
CA VAL A 85 -3.84 -1.69 -2.74
C VAL A 85 -3.49 -0.38 -3.42
N TYR A 86 -3.99 -0.20 -4.63
CA TYR A 86 -3.67 0.96 -5.47
C TYR A 86 -4.69 2.08 -5.28
N GLN A 87 -4.30 3.29 -5.63
CA GLN A 87 -5.19 4.45 -5.71
C GLN A 87 -6.37 4.18 -6.67
N ASN A 88 -6.07 3.62 -7.85
CA ASN A 88 -7.10 3.16 -8.77
C ASN A 88 -7.34 1.66 -8.55
N PRO A 89 -8.52 1.25 -8.03
CA PRO A 89 -8.82 -0.15 -7.75
C PRO A 89 -8.85 -1.03 -9.01
N ALA A 90 -8.95 -0.46 -10.21
CA ALA A 90 -8.87 -1.20 -11.46
C ALA A 90 -7.48 -1.85 -11.69
N MET A 91 -6.43 -1.36 -11.02
CA MET A 91 -5.10 -1.98 -11.09
C MET A 91 -5.01 -3.25 -10.23
N GLY A 92 -5.85 -3.39 -9.23
CA GLY A 92 -5.90 -4.56 -8.33
C GLY A 92 -7.04 -5.53 -8.63
N THR A 93 -7.94 -5.21 -9.57
CA THR A 93 -9.14 -5.99 -9.89
C THR A 93 -9.36 -6.10 -11.39
N CYS A 94 -10.03 -7.17 -11.84
CA CYS A 94 -10.43 -7.31 -13.24
C CYS A 94 -11.91 -6.93 -13.40
N ALA A 95 -12.19 -5.76 -13.99
CA ALA A 95 -13.54 -5.21 -14.13
C ALA A 95 -14.50 -6.10 -14.96
N GLN A 96 -14.00 -6.86 -15.92
CA GLN A 96 -14.78 -7.73 -16.77
C GLN A 96 -15.13 -9.08 -16.13
N MET A 97 -14.42 -9.46 -15.09
CA MET A 97 -14.63 -10.67 -14.31
C MET A 97 -15.64 -10.42 -13.18
N THR A 98 -16.32 -11.48 -12.75
CA THR A 98 -17.21 -11.46 -11.59
C THR A 98 -16.39 -11.32 -10.28
N ILE A 99 -17.06 -10.98 -9.17
CA ILE A 99 -16.45 -10.99 -7.83
C ILE A 99 -15.86 -12.38 -7.53
N LEU A 100 -16.64 -13.45 -7.82
CA LEU A 100 -16.20 -14.82 -7.61
C LEU A 100 -14.92 -15.17 -8.39
N GLU A 101 -14.81 -14.74 -9.64
CA GLU A 101 -13.61 -14.95 -10.46
C GLU A 101 -12.42 -14.17 -9.96
N ASN A 102 -12.62 -12.90 -9.57
CA ASN A 102 -11.55 -12.07 -8.96
C ASN A 102 -11.02 -12.68 -7.66
N LEU A 103 -11.91 -13.12 -6.76
CA LEU A 103 -11.52 -13.77 -5.50
C LEU A 103 -10.81 -15.10 -5.76
N SER A 104 -11.32 -15.92 -6.70
CA SER A 104 -10.68 -17.17 -7.07
C SER A 104 -9.27 -16.94 -7.61
N LEU A 105 -9.06 -15.90 -8.43
CA LEU A 105 -7.75 -15.53 -8.94
C LEU A 105 -6.80 -15.11 -7.82
N ALA A 106 -7.27 -14.27 -6.90
CA ALA A 106 -6.49 -13.83 -5.75
C ALA A 106 -6.09 -14.99 -4.81
N ASP A 107 -6.99 -15.96 -4.63
CA ASP A 107 -6.74 -17.15 -3.82
C ASP A 107 -5.71 -18.12 -4.45
N PHE A 108 -5.50 -18.03 -5.75
CA PHE A 108 -4.44 -18.74 -6.45
C PHE A 108 -3.05 -18.14 -6.28
N LYS A 109 -2.96 -16.97 -5.67
CA LYS A 109 -1.68 -16.28 -5.44
C LYS A 109 -0.66 -17.18 -4.75
N GLY A 110 0.48 -17.38 -5.38
CA GLY A 110 1.57 -18.21 -4.84
C GLY A 110 1.40 -19.72 -4.98
N LYS A 111 0.28 -20.20 -5.52
CA LYS A 111 0.06 -21.63 -5.80
C LYS A 111 0.65 -21.98 -7.18
N PRO A 112 1.12 -23.23 -7.38
CA PRO A 112 1.60 -23.66 -8.69
C PRO A 112 0.48 -23.64 -9.73
N ALA A 113 0.79 -23.14 -10.93
CA ALA A 113 -0.13 -23.18 -12.05
C ALA A 113 -0.35 -24.64 -12.52
N GLY A 114 -1.60 -24.99 -12.79
CA GLY A 114 -1.98 -26.33 -13.27
C GLY A 114 -3.25 -26.26 -14.12
N LEU A 115 -3.64 -27.39 -14.74
CA LEU A 115 -4.88 -27.52 -15.49
C LEU A 115 -6.07 -27.69 -14.51
N HIS A 116 -6.54 -26.58 -13.93
CA HIS A 116 -7.71 -26.54 -13.07
C HIS A 116 -8.61 -25.39 -13.47
N ARG A 117 -9.87 -25.45 -13.05
CA ARG A 117 -10.83 -24.39 -13.34
C ARG A 117 -10.40 -23.09 -12.67
N GLY A 118 -10.42 -21.97 -13.39
CA GLY A 118 -10.08 -20.65 -12.88
C GLY A 118 -11.01 -20.15 -11.76
N THR A 119 -12.16 -20.81 -11.55
CA THR A 119 -13.13 -20.48 -10.50
C THR A 119 -13.37 -21.70 -9.63
N ASP A 120 -13.12 -21.58 -8.34
CA ASP A 120 -13.42 -22.65 -7.37
C ASP A 120 -14.79 -22.44 -6.72
N ARG A 121 -15.81 -23.09 -7.29
CA ARG A 121 -17.17 -23.01 -6.77
C ARG A 121 -17.36 -23.64 -5.39
N ARG A 122 -16.42 -24.51 -4.94
CA ARG A 122 -16.47 -25.12 -3.60
C ARG A 122 -16.17 -24.11 -2.50
N ARG A 123 -15.56 -22.98 -2.86
CA ARG A 123 -15.18 -21.91 -1.93
C ARG A 123 -16.18 -20.75 -1.86
N ILE A 124 -17.31 -20.86 -2.53
CA ILE A 124 -18.33 -19.77 -2.56
C ILE A 124 -18.71 -19.34 -1.15
N ASP A 125 -19.01 -20.28 -0.26
CA ASP A 125 -19.42 -19.95 1.11
C ASP A 125 -18.27 -19.32 1.91
N ALA A 126 -17.04 -19.81 1.73
CA ALA A 126 -15.87 -19.19 2.33
C ALA A 126 -15.65 -17.75 1.82
N TYR A 127 -15.85 -17.48 0.54
CA TYR A 127 -15.76 -16.13 -0.01
C TYR A 127 -16.88 -15.22 0.52
N ARG A 128 -18.10 -15.73 0.69
CA ARG A 128 -19.19 -14.97 1.34
C ARG A 128 -18.82 -14.57 2.77
N GLU A 129 -18.29 -15.52 3.55
CA GLU A 129 -17.84 -15.24 4.92
C GLU A 129 -16.71 -14.19 4.97
N MET A 130 -15.80 -14.19 3.99
CA MET A 130 -14.73 -13.18 3.89
C MET A 130 -15.27 -11.80 3.47
N LEU A 131 -16.33 -11.74 2.67
CA LEU A 131 -16.95 -10.50 2.20
C LEU A 131 -17.88 -9.86 3.23
N ARG A 132 -18.59 -10.66 4.03
CA ARG A 132 -19.60 -10.19 5.00
C ARG A 132 -19.06 -9.13 5.98
N PRO A 133 -17.83 -9.24 6.55
CA PRO A 133 -17.28 -8.22 7.45
C PRO A 133 -17.03 -6.88 6.78
N LEU A 134 -17.02 -6.81 5.43
CA LEU A 134 -16.88 -5.54 4.72
C LEU A 134 -18.12 -4.65 4.86
N GLY A 135 -19.30 -5.25 5.13
CA GLY A 135 -20.56 -4.51 5.35
C GLY A 135 -21.10 -3.78 4.11
N LEU A 136 -20.72 -4.23 2.90
CA LEU A 136 -21.04 -3.56 1.63
C LEU A 136 -21.97 -4.39 0.71
N GLY A 137 -22.52 -5.50 1.21
CA GLY A 137 -23.44 -6.38 0.47
C GLY A 137 -22.77 -7.18 -0.66
N LEU A 138 -21.43 -7.26 -0.68
CA LEU A 138 -20.69 -7.96 -1.73
C LEU A 138 -20.86 -9.48 -1.66
N GLU A 139 -21.18 -10.02 -0.49
CA GLU A 139 -21.45 -11.44 -0.24
C GLU A 139 -22.61 -11.98 -1.07
N ASP A 140 -23.57 -11.12 -1.39
CA ASP A 140 -24.75 -11.49 -2.21
C ASP A 140 -24.53 -11.22 -3.71
N MET A 141 -23.42 -10.57 -4.07
CA MET A 141 -23.14 -10.11 -5.43
C MET A 141 -22.04 -10.92 -6.13
N LEU A 142 -21.73 -12.14 -5.71
CA LEU A 142 -20.59 -12.93 -6.24
C LEU A 142 -20.61 -13.13 -7.76
N SER A 143 -21.78 -13.15 -8.39
CA SER A 143 -21.94 -13.27 -9.85
C SER A 143 -21.91 -11.93 -10.59
N SER A 144 -21.90 -10.81 -9.88
CA SER A 144 -21.85 -9.48 -10.48
C SER A 144 -20.43 -9.16 -10.99
N LYS A 145 -20.33 -8.48 -12.14
CA LYS A 145 -19.05 -8.02 -12.67
C LYS A 145 -18.48 -6.92 -11.77
N VAL A 146 -17.17 -6.98 -11.49
CA VAL A 146 -16.50 -5.98 -10.67
C VAL A 146 -16.59 -4.57 -11.27
N GLY A 147 -16.68 -4.46 -12.60
CA GLY A 147 -16.90 -3.19 -13.29
C GLY A 147 -18.20 -2.46 -12.94
N THR A 148 -19.22 -3.16 -12.40
CA THR A 148 -20.50 -2.57 -12.00
C THR A 148 -20.53 -2.10 -10.54
N LEU A 149 -19.49 -2.39 -9.77
CA LEU A 149 -19.36 -1.99 -8.37
C LEU A 149 -19.12 -0.50 -8.23
N SER A 150 -19.57 0.08 -7.10
CA SER A 150 -19.18 1.42 -6.70
C SER A 150 -17.66 1.51 -6.43
N GLY A 151 -17.11 2.73 -6.41
CA GLY A 151 -15.69 2.95 -6.09
C GLY A 151 -15.30 2.32 -4.76
N GLY A 152 -16.07 2.54 -3.71
CA GLY A 152 -15.85 1.98 -2.37
C GLY A 152 -15.94 0.47 -2.33
N GLN A 153 -16.98 -0.11 -2.95
CA GLN A 153 -17.13 -1.58 -3.06
C GLN A 153 -15.93 -2.22 -3.75
N ARG A 154 -15.45 -1.61 -4.85
CA ARG A 154 -14.29 -2.10 -5.58
C ARG A 154 -13.00 -1.96 -4.77
N GLN A 155 -12.85 -0.86 -4.02
CA GLN A 155 -11.70 -0.65 -3.15
C GLN A 155 -11.66 -1.64 -1.99
N ALA A 156 -12.81 -1.89 -1.34
CA ALA A 156 -12.93 -2.90 -0.29
C ALA A 156 -12.62 -4.31 -0.82
N LEU A 157 -13.10 -4.65 -2.03
CA LEU A 157 -12.76 -5.91 -2.70
C LEU A 157 -11.25 -6.00 -2.96
N ALA A 158 -10.62 -4.94 -3.46
CA ALA A 158 -9.17 -4.89 -3.70
C ALA A 158 -8.37 -5.09 -2.40
N LEU A 159 -8.79 -4.47 -1.29
CA LEU A 159 -8.19 -4.66 0.03
C LEU A 159 -8.31 -6.12 0.49
N LEU A 160 -9.51 -6.73 0.39
CA LEU A 160 -9.71 -8.13 0.71
C LEU A 160 -8.81 -9.03 -0.13
N MET A 161 -8.81 -8.87 -1.45
CA MET A 161 -7.98 -9.67 -2.38
C MET A 161 -6.50 -9.55 -2.07
N SER A 162 -6.02 -8.37 -1.67
CA SER A 162 -4.63 -8.13 -1.32
C SER A 162 -4.20 -8.83 -0.02
N THR A 163 -5.16 -9.12 0.87
CA THR A 163 -4.92 -9.65 2.22
C THR A 163 -5.53 -11.03 2.49
N MET A 164 -6.21 -11.65 1.52
CA MET A 164 -6.87 -12.95 1.73
C MET A 164 -5.89 -14.13 1.74
N THR A 165 -4.69 -13.98 1.18
CA THR A 165 -3.60 -14.93 1.30
C THR A 165 -2.57 -14.42 2.31
N PRO A 166 -1.77 -15.32 2.95
CA PRO A 166 -0.75 -14.89 3.89
C PRO A 166 0.28 -13.96 3.23
N ILE A 167 0.35 -12.73 3.71
CA ILE A 167 1.33 -11.73 3.29
C ILE A 167 2.21 -11.33 4.48
N SER A 168 3.41 -10.85 4.20
CA SER A 168 4.34 -10.33 5.22
C SER A 168 4.29 -8.80 5.30
N PHE A 169 3.79 -8.13 4.24
CA PHE A 169 3.78 -6.69 4.13
C PHE A 169 2.61 -6.19 3.28
N LEU A 170 1.94 -5.15 3.73
CA LEU A 170 0.84 -4.51 3.01
C LEU A 170 1.22 -3.09 2.59
N ILE A 171 1.03 -2.77 1.32
CA ILE A 171 1.22 -1.44 0.75
C ILE A 171 -0.15 -0.86 0.41
N LEU A 172 -0.42 0.34 0.92
CA LEU A 172 -1.62 1.13 0.69
C LEU A 172 -1.20 2.43 -0.02
N ASP A 173 -1.44 2.50 -1.32
CA ASP A 173 -0.95 3.59 -2.19
C ASP A 173 -2.10 4.53 -2.50
N GLU A 174 -2.29 5.58 -1.66
CA GLU A 174 -3.37 6.59 -1.80
C GLU A 174 -4.77 5.98 -2.02
N HIS A 175 -5.02 4.83 -1.42
CA HIS A 175 -6.13 3.94 -1.73
C HIS A 175 -7.53 4.50 -1.45
N THR A 176 -7.63 5.70 -0.84
CA THR A 176 -8.90 6.40 -0.60
C THR A 176 -9.04 7.69 -1.39
N ALA A 177 -8.01 8.12 -2.14
CA ALA A 177 -7.98 9.44 -2.77
C ALA A 177 -9.04 9.63 -3.88
N ALA A 178 -9.49 8.55 -4.51
CA ALA A 178 -10.50 8.59 -5.58
C ALA A 178 -11.95 8.40 -5.08
N LEU A 179 -12.16 8.37 -3.74
CA LEU A 179 -13.46 8.15 -3.12
C LEU A 179 -14.04 9.45 -2.56
N ASP A 180 -15.37 9.50 -2.45
CA ASP A 180 -16.03 10.55 -1.69
C ASP A 180 -15.67 10.45 -0.19
N PRO A 181 -15.78 11.54 0.59
CA PRO A 181 -15.31 11.58 1.97
C PRO A 181 -15.92 10.51 2.89
N ILE A 182 -17.23 10.24 2.75
CA ILE A 182 -17.94 9.26 3.58
C ILE A 182 -17.43 7.84 3.27
N THR A 183 -17.36 7.52 1.99
CA THR A 183 -16.83 6.22 1.54
C THR A 183 -15.36 6.05 1.92
N ALA A 184 -14.56 7.12 1.82
CA ALA A 184 -13.14 7.10 2.21
C ALA A 184 -12.98 6.77 3.71
N ASP A 185 -13.80 7.35 4.59
CA ASP A 185 -13.80 7.05 6.03
C ASP A 185 -14.13 5.57 6.30
N ILE A 186 -15.16 5.03 5.63
CA ILE A 186 -15.52 3.62 5.73
C ILE A 186 -14.35 2.71 5.30
N ILE A 187 -13.70 3.02 4.20
CA ILE A 187 -12.56 2.22 3.69
C ILE A 187 -11.35 2.35 4.63
N MET A 188 -11.11 3.52 5.22
CA MET A 188 -10.03 3.69 6.21
C MET A 188 -10.29 2.90 7.48
N GLU A 189 -11.52 2.93 8.01
CA GLU A 189 -11.91 2.12 9.18
C GLU A 189 -11.72 0.62 8.90
N LEU A 190 -12.20 0.16 7.74
CA LEU A 190 -12.02 -1.21 7.28
C LEU A 190 -10.53 -1.58 7.18
N THR A 191 -9.72 -0.69 6.59
CA THR A 191 -8.26 -0.88 6.46
C THR A 191 -7.61 -1.03 7.83
N GLY A 192 -7.89 -0.12 8.75
CA GLY A 192 -7.37 -0.16 10.12
C GLY A 192 -7.77 -1.44 10.86
N ARG A 193 -9.01 -1.91 10.67
CA ARG A 193 -9.49 -3.18 11.22
C ARG A 193 -8.70 -4.36 10.65
N VAL A 194 -8.60 -4.48 9.33
CA VAL A 194 -7.88 -5.58 8.66
C VAL A 194 -6.41 -5.63 9.08
N VAL A 195 -5.73 -4.48 9.16
CA VAL A 195 -4.33 -4.40 9.60
C VAL A 195 -4.18 -4.91 11.04
N ARG A 196 -5.05 -4.47 11.96
CA ARG A 196 -5.00 -4.90 13.38
C ARG A 196 -5.36 -6.38 13.56
N GLU A 197 -6.46 -6.84 12.98
CA GLU A 197 -6.93 -8.23 13.15
C GLU A 197 -5.95 -9.25 12.59
N LYS A 198 -5.30 -8.93 11.46
CA LYS A 198 -4.32 -9.79 10.83
C LYS A 198 -2.88 -9.51 11.27
N GLN A 199 -2.67 -8.56 12.18
CA GLN A 199 -1.34 -8.12 12.67
C GLN A 199 -0.36 -7.84 11.53
N LEU A 200 -0.83 -7.15 10.49
CA LEU A 200 -0.03 -6.88 9.29
C LEU A 200 1.00 -5.78 9.54
N THR A 201 2.19 -5.97 9.00
CA THR A 201 3.12 -4.87 8.79
C THR A 201 2.65 -4.09 7.57
N ALA A 202 2.44 -2.78 7.70
CA ALA A 202 1.84 -1.98 6.64
C ALA A 202 2.53 -0.62 6.45
N ILE A 203 2.53 -0.15 5.20
CA ILE A 203 2.88 1.22 4.82
C ILE A 203 1.72 1.82 4.03
N MET A 204 1.28 3.00 4.45
CA MET A 204 0.23 3.75 3.79
C MET A 204 0.77 5.10 3.32
N VAL A 205 0.74 5.33 2.02
CA VAL A 205 0.94 6.66 1.45
C VAL A 205 -0.40 7.36 1.35
N THR A 206 -0.49 8.58 1.87
CA THR A 206 -1.70 9.40 1.80
C THR A 206 -1.38 10.88 1.70
N HIS A 207 -2.25 11.63 1.03
CA HIS A 207 -2.27 13.10 1.05
C HIS A 207 -3.22 13.65 2.12
N ASN A 208 -4.05 12.81 2.72
CA ASN A 208 -4.96 13.21 3.79
C ASN A 208 -4.23 13.16 5.14
N LEU A 209 -3.89 14.35 5.66
CA LEU A 209 -3.17 14.50 6.92
C LEU A 209 -3.96 13.97 8.11
N ARG A 210 -5.31 14.06 8.08
CA ARG A 210 -6.16 13.48 9.12
C ARG A 210 -5.94 11.97 9.21
N TYR A 211 -5.98 11.26 8.10
CA TYR A 211 -5.72 9.81 8.10
C TYR A 211 -4.30 9.46 8.54
N ALA A 212 -3.31 10.28 8.18
CA ALA A 212 -1.93 10.06 8.61
C ALA A 212 -1.77 10.20 10.13
N VAL A 213 -2.51 11.15 10.75
CA VAL A 213 -2.50 11.36 12.20
C VAL A 213 -3.35 10.30 12.92
N GLU A 214 -4.54 9.95 12.40
CA GLU A 214 -5.46 9.03 13.05
C GLU A 214 -5.03 7.57 12.95
N TYR A 215 -4.43 7.17 11.81
CA TYR A 215 -4.09 5.76 11.53
C TYR A 215 -2.57 5.55 11.56
N GLY A 216 -2.19 4.32 11.93
CA GLY A 216 -0.80 3.90 12.01
C GLY A 216 -0.12 4.23 13.33
N ASP A 217 0.96 3.51 13.59
CA ASP A 217 1.77 3.59 14.81
C ASP A 217 2.96 4.53 14.65
N ARG A 218 3.24 4.93 13.41
CA ARG A 218 4.35 5.80 13.03
C ARG A 218 3.95 6.69 11.87
N ILE A 219 4.40 7.92 11.89
CA ILE A 219 4.24 8.88 10.79
C ILE A 219 5.60 9.27 10.25
N LEU A 220 5.75 9.18 8.93
CA LEU A 220 6.94 9.56 8.19
C LEU A 220 6.57 10.68 7.22
N MET A 221 7.26 11.82 7.27
CA MET A 221 7.13 12.85 6.24
C MET A 221 8.35 12.83 5.33
N MET A 222 8.10 12.75 4.03
CA MET A 222 9.15 12.70 3.01
C MET A 222 9.21 13.99 2.22
N HIS A 223 10.42 14.48 1.98
CA HIS A 223 10.72 15.59 1.09
C HIS A 223 11.99 15.30 0.29
N GLN A 224 11.93 15.46 -1.05
CA GLN A 224 13.08 15.30 -1.96
C GLN A 224 13.94 14.04 -1.68
N GLY A 225 13.30 12.91 -1.41
CA GLY A 225 13.98 11.65 -1.14
C GLY A 225 14.51 11.47 0.27
N HIS A 226 14.26 12.41 1.17
CA HIS A 226 14.67 12.34 2.58
C HIS A 226 13.46 12.25 3.52
N ALA A 227 13.67 11.67 4.70
CA ALA A 227 12.72 11.73 5.80
C ALA A 227 12.97 13.02 6.60
N VAL A 228 12.01 13.94 6.58
CA VAL A 228 12.08 15.22 7.32
C VAL A 228 11.36 15.18 8.66
N LEU A 229 10.44 14.23 8.82
CA LEU A 229 9.81 13.90 10.09
C LEU A 229 9.69 12.38 10.19
N ASP A 230 10.01 11.84 11.36
CA ASP A 230 9.85 10.42 11.66
C ASP A 230 9.49 10.28 13.14
N LYS A 231 8.20 10.01 13.43
CA LYS A 231 7.65 9.93 14.78
C LYS A 231 6.88 8.63 14.96
N ALA A 232 7.17 7.92 16.05
CA ALA A 232 6.54 6.65 16.40
C ALA A 232 6.09 6.62 17.87
N GLY A 233 5.19 5.69 18.20
CA GLY A 233 4.72 5.49 19.57
C GLY A 233 4.11 6.76 20.18
N GLU A 234 4.53 7.13 21.39
CA GLU A 234 4.02 8.30 22.11
C GLU A 234 4.27 9.62 21.35
N GLU A 235 5.42 9.75 20.72
CA GLU A 235 5.72 10.93 19.91
C GLU A 235 4.74 11.07 18.72
N LYS A 236 4.34 9.95 18.09
CA LYS A 236 3.35 9.97 17.01
C LYS A 236 1.96 10.36 17.51
N GLN A 237 1.57 9.90 18.71
CA GLN A 237 0.28 10.25 19.32
C GLN A 237 0.16 11.75 19.63
N ALA A 238 1.29 12.42 19.86
CA ALA A 238 1.34 13.86 20.11
C ALA A 238 1.29 14.71 18.82
N VAL A 239 1.52 14.12 17.63
CA VAL A 239 1.52 14.84 16.35
C VAL A 239 0.11 15.32 16.02
N ARG A 240 -0.02 16.61 15.69
CA ARG A 240 -1.24 17.25 15.20
C ARG A 240 -1.13 17.61 13.73
N ILE A 241 -2.27 17.84 13.09
CA ILE A 241 -2.31 18.24 11.67
C ILE A 241 -1.56 19.57 11.48
N GLU A 242 -1.66 20.49 12.45
CA GLU A 242 -1.01 21.80 12.41
C GLU A 242 0.52 21.67 12.37
N ASP A 243 1.08 20.69 13.10
CA ASP A 243 2.53 20.44 13.12
C ASP A 243 3.02 20.01 11.72
N LEU A 244 2.24 19.13 11.06
CA LEU A 244 2.54 18.68 9.70
C LEU A 244 2.45 19.82 8.70
N LEU A 245 1.42 20.66 8.81
CA LEU A 245 1.23 21.83 7.93
C LEU A 245 2.38 22.84 8.11
N THR A 246 2.86 23.04 9.34
CA THR A 246 3.99 23.93 9.62
C THR A 246 5.25 23.44 8.87
N ILE A 247 5.57 22.16 8.97
CA ILE A 247 6.71 21.57 8.25
C ILE A 247 6.54 21.67 6.74
N PHE A 248 5.31 21.43 6.21
CA PHE A 248 5.03 21.61 4.77
C PHE A 248 5.28 23.03 4.31
N ASN A 249 4.88 24.03 5.11
CA ASN A 249 5.06 25.45 4.78
C ASN A 249 6.55 25.85 4.84
N GLU A 250 7.28 25.41 5.85
CA GLU A 250 8.73 25.66 5.96
C GLU A 250 9.49 25.12 4.75
N ILE A 251 9.21 23.86 4.37
CA ILE A 251 9.79 23.23 3.19
C ILE A 251 9.45 23.98 1.90
N SER A 252 8.21 24.47 1.77
CA SER A 252 7.77 25.19 0.58
C SER A 252 8.48 26.55 0.46
N ILE A 253 8.72 27.24 1.58
CA ILE A 253 9.44 28.52 1.60
C ILE A 253 10.92 28.31 1.22
N GLU A 254 11.57 27.27 1.76
CA GLU A 254 12.97 26.95 1.42
C GLU A 254 13.17 26.60 -0.07
N CYS A 255 12.16 26.01 -0.71
CA CYS A 255 12.20 25.64 -2.12
C CYS A 255 11.79 26.77 -3.09
N GLY A 256 11.43 27.94 -2.59
CA GLY A 256 11.19 29.15 -3.42
C GLY A 256 9.90 29.09 -4.26
N ASN A 257 8.87 28.39 -3.80
CA ASN A 257 7.51 28.40 -4.38
C ASN A 257 6.56 29.23 -3.56
#